data_548ae51c1725784f617f0ae7747f2efc
#
_entry.id   548ae51c1725784f617f0ae7747f2efc
#
_cell.length_a   1.000
_cell.length_b   1.000
_cell.length_c   1.000
_cell.angle_alpha   90.00
_cell.angle_beta   90.00
_cell.angle_gamma   90.00
#
_symmetry.space_group_name_H-M   'P 1'
#
loop_
_entity.id
_entity.type
_entity.pdbx_description
1 polymer ?
#
loop_
_entity_poly.entity_id
_entity_poly.type
_entity_poly.pdbx_seq_one_letter_code
_entity_poly.pdbx_strand_id
1 'polypeptide(L)'
;RDAGWLTAAAALARNGYNTAPHLIYLPEVPFDTDDFLLDVKRMLFERNNIIIAVSEGIRDASGNYISASEKSVDTFGHSQLSGAGKTLEFLVKEKLGVKVRSIEVNVLQRCAAHLASKTDLMESVELGKKAVALSEEGVTASMVTMNRVSNDPYTIEYGYAEIKNIANEAKSVPTEWINAAGNDVTQELIDYLTPLIQGESNVTYENGLPVYMDVSHLTKHQ
;
A
#
# COMPACT_ATOMS: atom_id res chain seq x y z
N ARG A 1 -0.01 6.68 -1.25
CA ARG A 1 -0.83 7.68 -1.96
C ARG A 1 -0.41 7.75 -3.42
N ASP A 2 0.81 8.20 -3.71
CA ASP A 2 1.30 8.39 -5.08
C ASP A 2 2.05 7.17 -5.65
N ALA A 3 2.12 6.08 -4.90
CA ALA A 3 2.64 4.78 -5.34
C ALA A 3 1.69 3.66 -4.90
N GLY A 4 1.36 2.78 -5.82
CA GLY A 4 0.28 1.81 -5.69
C GLY A 4 0.60 0.51 -4.95
N TRP A 5 1.80 0.35 -4.39
CA TRP A 5 2.27 -0.91 -3.79
C TRP A 5 1.31 -1.55 -2.79
N LEU A 6 0.78 -0.74 -1.85
CA LEU A 6 -0.12 -1.25 -0.82
C LEU A 6 -1.47 -1.69 -1.41
N THR A 7 -2.00 -0.93 -2.37
CA THR A 7 -3.24 -1.28 -3.08
C THR A 7 -3.04 -2.51 -3.96
N ALA A 8 -1.90 -2.59 -4.65
CA ALA A 8 -1.52 -3.74 -5.46
C ALA A 8 -1.39 -5.02 -4.62
N ALA A 9 -0.85 -4.91 -3.39
CA ALA A 9 -0.72 -6.03 -2.47
C ALA A 9 -2.08 -6.65 -2.08
N ALA A 10 -3.20 -5.96 -2.28
CA ALA A 10 -4.53 -6.54 -2.09
C ALA A 10 -4.78 -7.75 -3.00
N ALA A 11 -4.07 -7.88 -4.13
CA ALA A 11 -4.12 -9.05 -5.00
C ALA A 11 -3.70 -10.35 -4.28
N LEU A 12 -2.81 -10.25 -3.28
CA LEU A 12 -2.35 -11.40 -2.48
C LEU A 12 -3.45 -12.05 -1.63
N ALA A 13 -4.59 -11.37 -1.45
CA ALA A 13 -5.76 -11.96 -0.78
C ALA A 13 -6.48 -13.02 -1.62
N ARG A 14 -6.19 -13.08 -2.92
CA ARG A 14 -6.79 -14.06 -3.83
C ARG A 14 -6.18 -15.44 -3.61
N ASN A 15 -7.05 -16.46 -3.60
CA ASN A 15 -6.65 -17.85 -3.45
C ASN A 15 -7.73 -18.78 -4.00
N GLY A 16 -7.63 -20.10 -3.74
CA GLY A 16 -8.62 -21.08 -4.20
C GLY A 16 -10.04 -20.88 -3.67
N TYR A 17 -10.22 -20.07 -2.62
CA TYR A 17 -11.52 -19.81 -1.98
C TYR A 17 -11.99 -18.36 -2.13
N ASN A 18 -11.07 -17.43 -2.32
CA ASN A 18 -11.33 -16.01 -2.42
C ASN A 18 -10.78 -15.42 -3.73
N THR A 19 -11.66 -14.89 -4.55
CA THR A 19 -11.29 -14.24 -5.82
C THR A 19 -11.22 -12.71 -5.71
N ALA A 20 -11.55 -12.14 -4.56
CA ALA A 20 -11.50 -10.69 -4.32
C ALA A 20 -10.09 -10.23 -3.87
N PRO A 21 -9.72 -8.98 -4.17
CA PRO A 21 -10.46 -7.98 -4.93
C PRO A 21 -10.58 -8.37 -6.41
N HIS A 22 -11.70 -8.00 -7.05
CA HIS A 22 -11.99 -8.34 -8.44
C HIS A 22 -11.42 -7.34 -9.44
N LEU A 23 -11.21 -6.10 -8.97
CA LEU A 23 -10.58 -5.01 -9.71
C LEU A 23 -9.61 -4.29 -8.77
N ILE A 24 -8.50 -3.80 -9.32
CA ILE A 24 -7.46 -3.07 -8.61
C ILE A 24 -7.04 -1.87 -9.44
N TYR A 25 -7.20 -0.65 -8.90
CA TYR A 25 -6.83 0.59 -9.58
C TYR A 25 -5.68 1.26 -8.84
N LEU A 26 -4.60 1.51 -9.57
CA LEU A 26 -3.34 2.07 -9.07
C LEU A 26 -3.11 3.48 -9.59
N PRO A 27 -2.34 4.33 -8.89
CA PRO A 27 -2.09 5.71 -9.30
C PRO A 27 -1.11 5.84 -10.47
N GLU A 28 -0.40 4.76 -10.83
CA GLU A 28 0.61 4.72 -11.89
C GLU A 28 0.02 4.77 -13.30
N VAL A 29 -1.27 4.51 -13.45
CA VAL A 29 -1.98 4.60 -14.74
C VAL A 29 -3.13 5.58 -14.64
N PRO A 30 -3.43 6.33 -15.72
CA PRO A 30 -4.57 7.24 -15.73
C PRO A 30 -5.87 6.48 -15.44
N PHE A 31 -6.70 7.06 -14.58
CA PHE A 31 -7.99 6.52 -14.20
C PHE A 31 -9.09 7.20 -15.01
N ASP A 32 -9.90 6.40 -15.71
CA ASP A 32 -11.09 6.87 -16.41
C ASP A 32 -12.37 6.42 -15.69
N THR A 33 -13.27 7.35 -15.41
CA THR A 33 -14.51 7.08 -14.67
C THR A 33 -15.53 6.30 -15.47
N ASP A 34 -15.56 6.46 -16.79
CA ASP A 34 -16.50 5.74 -17.65
C ASP A 34 -16.04 4.29 -17.85
N ASP A 35 -14.75 4.06 -18.06
CA ASP A 35 -14.16 2.73 -18.11
C ASP A 35 -14.33 2.00 -16.77
N PHE A 36 -14.12 2.69 -15.64
CA PHE A 36 -14.40 2.15 -14.31
C PHE A 36 -15.85 1.68 -14.17
N LEU A 37 -16.82 2.50 -14.58
CA LEU A 37 -18.24 2.13 -14.52
C LEU A 37 -18.57 0.94 -15.43
N LEU A 38 -17.94 0.84 -16.59
CA LEU A 38 -18.08 -0.32 -17.50
C LEU A 38 -17.51 -1.59 -16.85
N ASP A 39 -16.35 -1.51 -16.22
CA ASP A 39 -15.74 -2.63 -15.49
C ASP A 39 -16.62 -3.10 -14.33
N VAL A 40 -17.13 -2.16 -13.52
CA VAL A 40 -18.07 -2.46 -12.44
C VAL A 40 -19.32 -3.14 -12.97
N LYS A 41 -19.90 -2.63 -14.03
CA LYS A 41 -21.11 -3.19 -14.66
C LYS A 41 -20.86 -4.61 -15.18
N ARG A 42 -19.73 -4.85 -15.84
CA ARG A 42 -19.32 -6.16 -16.34
C ARG A 42 -19.16 -7.16 -15.21
N MET A 43 -18.44 -6.78 -14.13
CA MET A 43 -18.27 -7.64 -12.97
C MET A 43 -19.58 -7.95 -12.27
N LEU A 44 -20.51 -7.01 -12.17
CA LEU A 44 -21.85 -7.23 -11.58
C LEU A 44 -22.74 -8.13 -12.43
N PHE A 45 -22.49 -8.22 -13.74
CA PHE A 45 -23.19 -9.18 -14.59
C PHE A 45 -22.79 -10.62 -14.30
N GLU A 46 -21.53 -10.83 -13.92
CA GLU A 46 -20.97 -12.16 -13.61
C GLU A 46 -21.12 -12.55 -12.13
N ARG A 47 -21.25 -11.57 -11.24
CA ARG A 47 -21.16 -11.76 -9.78
C ARG A 47 -22.17 -10.88 -9.04
N ASN A 48 -22.77 -11.44 -8.00
CA ASN A 48 -23.70 -10.69 -7.14
C ASN A 48 -23.02 -9.65 -6.24
N ASN A 49 -21.75 -9.89 -5.89
CA ASN A 49 -20.95 -9.01 -5.03
C ASN A 49 -19.55 -8.85 -5.61
N ILE A 50 -19.05 -7.62 -5.61
CA ILE A 50 -17.69 -7.32 -6.03
C ILE A 50 -16.97 -6.51 -4.96
N ILE A 51 -15.67 -6.71 -4.88
CA ILE A 51 -14.75 -5.94 -4.04
C ILE A 51 -13.72 -5.32 -4.98
N ILE A 52 -13.50 -4.04 -4.84
CA ILE A 52 -12.58 -3.26 -5.65
C ILE A 52 -11.56 -2.62 -4.72
N ALA A 53 -10.28 -2.80 -4.99
CA ALA A 53 -9.21 -2.09 -4.32
C ALA A 53 -8.83 -0.86 -5.14
N VAL A 54 -8.81 0.30 -4.49
CA VAL A 54 -8.53 1.58 -5.16
C VAL A 54 -7.49 2.34 -4.36
N SER A 55 -6.45 2.82 -5.03
CA SER A 55 -5.50 3.73 -4.40
C SER A 55 -6.14 5.12 -4.20
N GLU A 56 -5.85 5.73 -3.06
CA GLU A 56 -6.27 7.11 -2.77
C GLU A 56 -5.70 8.12 -3.76
N GLY A 57 -4.56 7.79 -4.37
CA GLY A 57 -3.83 8.67 -5.29
C GLY A 57 -4.19 8.54 -6.77
N ILE A 58 -5.26 7.83 -7.13
CA ILE A 58 -5.68 7.72 -8.54
C ILE A 58 -5.97 9.08 -9.15
N ARG A 59 -5.56 9.26 -10.42
CA ARG A 59 -5.67 10.52 -11.15
C ARG A 59 -6.25 10.29 -12.54
N ASP A 60 -6.94 11.32 -13.06
CA ASP A 60 -7.37 11.35 -14.44
C ASP A 60 -6.18 11.54 -15.42
N ALA A 61 -6.43 11.46 -16.71
CA ALA A 61 -5.43 11.68 -17.76
C ALA A 61 -4.80 13.09 -17.75
N SER A 62 -5.44 14.06 -17.10
CA SER A 62 -4.93 15.41 -16.91
C SER A 62 -4.09 15.56 -15.64
N GLY A 63 -3.93 14.49 -14.86
CA GLY A 63 -3.17 14.47 -13.62
C GLY A 63 -3.94 14.97 -12.40
N ASN A 64 -5.24 15.22 -12.48
CA ASN A 64 -6.05 15.64 -11.34
C ASN A 64 -6.46 14.41 -10.51
N TYR A 65 -6.42 14.55 -9.19
CA TYR A 65 -6.92 13.50 -8.30
C TYR A 65 -8.44 13.30 -8.46
N ILE A 66 -8.86 12.05 -8.44
CA ILE A 66 -10.29 11.67 -8.48
C ILE A 66 -11.02 12.01 -7.17
N SER A 67 -10.29 12.22 -6.09
CA SER A 67 -10.87 12.63 -4.81
C SER A 67 -11.51 14.01 -4.89
N ALA A 68 -12.73 14.15 -4.38
CA ALA A 68 -13.55 15.38 -4.46
C ALA A 68 -13.24 16.41 -3.36
N SER A 69 -12.20 16.26 -2.54
CA SER A 69 -11.97 17.19 -1.43
C SER A 69 -11.25 18.46 -1.84
N GLU A 70 -11.68 19.60 -1.27
CA GLU A 70 -10.97 20.87 -1.36
C GLU A 70 -9.50 20.69 -0.96
N LYS A 71 -8.63 21.33 -1.74
CA LYS A 71 -7.17 21.24 -1.61
C LYS A 71 -6.69 21.78 -0.26
N SER A 72 -6.64 20.94 0.74
CA SER A 72 -5.83 21.18 1.94
C SER A 72 -4.42 20.67 1.66
N VAL A 73 -3.44 21.52 1.86
CA VAL A 73 -2.01 21.19 1.66
C VAL A 73 -1.36 21.08 3.03
N ASP A 74 -0.60 20.02 3.27
CA ASP A 74 0.16 19.87 4.52
C ASP A 74 1.39 20.79 4.56
N THR A 75 2.08 20.82 5.70
CA THR A 75 3.27 21.67 5.91
C THR A 75 4.45 21.35 4.98
N PHE A 76 4.41 20.22 4.27
CA PHE A 76 5.43 19.79 3.31
C PHE A 76 5.00 19.99 1.84
N GLY A 77 3.85 20.62 1.60
CA GLY A 77 3.34 20.89 0.27
C GLY A 77 2.54 19.73 -0.37
N HIS A 78 2.21 18.68 0.38
CA HIS A 78 1.41 17.58 -0.12
C HIS A 78 -0.09 17.86 0.05
N SER A 79 -0.88 17.65 -1.01
CA SER A 79 -2.33 17.73 -0.93
C SER A 79 -2.87 16.69 0.05
N GLN A 80 -3.69 17.14 1.00
CA GLN A 80 -4.48 16.21 1.80
C GLN A 80 -5.62 15.68 0.95
N LEU A 81 -5.52 14.38 0.60
CA LEU A 81 -6.54 13.68 -0.14
C LEU A 81 -7.39 12.87 0.84
N SER A 82 -8.67 13.00 0.74
CA SER A 82 -9.60 12.10 1.38
C SER A 82 -10.76 11.83 0.43
N GLY A 83 -11.18 10.56 0.34
CA GLY A 83 -12.43 10.23 -0.27
C GLY A 83 -12.42 9.82 -1.73
N ALA A 84 -11.31 9.35 -2.34
CA ALA A 84 -11.36 8.70 -3.65
C ALA A 84 -12.39 7.55 -3.63
N GLY A 85 -12.32 6.67 -2.61
CA GLY A 85 -13.32 5.62 -2.41
C GLY A 85 -14.74 6.17 -2.25
N LYS A 86 -14.89 7.29 -1.54
CA LYS A 86 -16.21 7.92 -1.34
C LYS A 86 -16.76 8.55 -2.61
N THR A 87 -15.91 9.19 -3.39
CA THR A 87 -16.27 9.73 -4.71
C THR A 87 -16.77 8.62 -5.63
N LEU A 88 -16.05 7.50 -5.69
CA LEU A 88 -16.46 6.35 -6.51
C LEU A 88 -17.72 5.66 -5.97
N GLU A 89 -17.92 5.61 -4.65
CA GLU A 89 -19.17 5.13 -4.05
C GLU A 89 -20.37 5.93 -4.56
N PHE A 90 -20.29 7.27 -4.53
CA PHE A 90 -21.37 8.13 -5.04
C PHE A 90 -21.59 7.95 -6.54
N LEU A 91 -20.50 7.87 -7.30
CA LEU A 91 -20.56 7.67 -8.76
C LEU A 91 -21.27 6.34 -9.11
N VAL A 92 -20.87 5.25 -8.51
CA VAL A 92 -21.48 3.91 -8.74
C VAL A 92 -22.95 3.92 -8.33
N LYS A 93 -23.27 4.50 -7.17
CA LYS A 93 -24.64 4.58 -6.68
C LYS A 93 -25.53 5.40 -7.64
N GLU A 94 -25.04 6.55 -8.11
CA GLU A 94 -25.77 7.44 -9.02
C GLU A 94 -25.97 6.80 -10.39
N LYS A 95 -24.91 6.27 -10.98
CA LYS A 95 -24.91 5.81 -12.37
C LYS A 95 -25.45 4.39 -12.56
N LEU A 96 -25.25 3.51 -11.57
CA LEU A 96 -25.63 2.09 -11.67
C LEU A 96 -26.81 1.73 -10.75
N GLY A 97 -27.20 2.58 -9.81
CA GLY A 97 -28.31 2.34 -8.90
C GLY A 97 -28.13 1.17 -7.93
N VAL A 98 -26.90 0.68 -7.76
CA VAL A 98 -26.57 -0.46 -6.90
C VAL A 98 -26.15 -0.02 -5.52
N LYS A 99 -26.35 -0.93 -4.52
CA LYS A 99 -25.86 -0.71 -3.17
C LYS A 99 -24.33 -0.82 -3.16
N VAL A 100 -23.66 0.21 -2.70
CA VAL A 100 -22.20 0.28 -2.62
C VAL A 100 -21.78 0.86 -1.28
N ARG A 101 -20.58 0.53 -0.82
CA ARG A 101 -19.93 1.09 0.38
C ARG A 101 -18.45 1.22 0.11
N SER A 102 -17.88 2.36 0.41
CA SER A 102 -16.45 2.56 0.52
C SER A 102 -15.98 2.27 1.93
N ILE A 103 -14.78 1.68 2.04
CA ILE A 103 -14.09 1.41 3.30
C ILE A 103 -12.70 2.02 3.16
N GLU A 104 -12.44 3.03 3.97
CA GLU A 104 -11.12 3.65 4.05
C GLU A 104 -10.36 3.00 5.21
N VAL A 105 -9.31 2.23 4.89
CA VAL A 105 -8.54 1.48 5.91
C VAL A 105 -7.77 2.42 6.82
N ASN A 106 -7.29 3.55 6.27
CA ASN A 106 -6.67 4.63 7.03
C ASN A 106 -5.58 4.14 8.00
N VAL A 107 -5.69 4.55 9.28
CA VAL A 107 -4.74 4.17 10.34
C VAL A 107 -4.87 2.72 10.80
N LEU A 108 -5.98 2.05 10.53
CA LEU A 108 -6.20 0.66 10.96
C LEU A 108 -5.09 -0.28 10.47
N GLN A 109 -4.66 -0.14 9.23
CA GLN A 109 -3.56 -0.92 8.66
C GLN A 109 -2.22 -0.69 9.40
N ARG A 110 -2.01 0.49 9.96
CA ARG A 110 -0.78 0.86 10.69
C ARG A 110 -0.82 0.42 12.15
N CYS A 111 -2.00 0.19 12.70
CA CYS A 111 -2.22 -0.18 14.09
C CYS A 111 -2.44 -1.68 14.28
N ALA A 112 -2.48 -2.46 13.21
CA ALA A 112 -2.75 -3.89 13.22
C ALA A 112 -1.46 -4.72 13.36
N ALA A 113 -0.65 -4.47 14.39
CA ALA A 113 0.62 -5.18 14.61
C ALA A 113 0.47 -6.72 14.65
N HIS A 114 -0.71 -7.22 15.04
CA HIS A 114 -1.04 -8.64 15.05
C HIS A 114 -1.20 -9.26 13.65
N LEU A 115 -1.26 -8.43 12.60
CA LEU A 115 -1.31 -8.85 11.21
C LEU A 115 0.03 -8.65 10.46
N ALA A 116 1.05 -8.12 11.14
CA ALA A 116 2.36 -7.92 10.52
C ALA A 116 3.00 -9.26 10.15
N SER A 117 3.62 -9.34 8.96
CA SER A 117 4.37 -10.52 8.55
C SER A 117 5.69 -10.61 9.31
N LYS A 118 6.19 -11.83 9.51
CA LYS A 118 7.51 -12.04 10.12
C LYS A 118 8.62 -11.46 9.25
N THR A 119 8.51 -11.58 7.93
CA THR A 119 9.48 -11.02 6.98
C THR A 119 9.62 -9.51 7.19
N ASP A 120 8.52 -8.77 7.18
CA ASP A 120 8.52 -7.31 7.33
C ASP A 120 9.09 -6.87 8.69
N LEU A 121 8.73 -7.57 9.77
CA LEU A 121 9.26 -7.30 11.11
C LEU A 121 10.77 -7.54 11.19
N MET A 122 11.26 -8.66 10.64
CA MET A 122 12.69 -8.99 10.68
C MET A 122 13.50 -8.00 9.84
N GLU A 123 13.02 -7.63 8.66
CA GLU A 123 13.64 -6.61 7.82
C GLU A 123 13.72 -5.25 8.52
N SER A 124 12.65 -4.85 9.21
CA SER A 124 12.64 -3.60 10.00
C SER A 124 13.69 -3.61 11.11
N VAL A 125 13.87 -4.74 11.80
CA VAL A 125 14.91 -4.92 12.84
C VAL A 125 16.31 -4.82 12.24
N GLU A 126 16.57 -5.50 11.13
CA GLU A 126 17.88 -5.47 10.48
C GLU A 126 18.20 -4.09 9.90
N LEU A 127 17.21 -3.37 9.35
CA LEU A 127 17.37 -1.96 8.97
C LEU A 127 17.82 -1.09 10.16
N GLY A 128 17.18 -1.26 11.32
CA GLY A 128 17.54 -0.55 12.53
C GLY A 128 18.98 -0.86 12.99
N LYS A 129 19.37 -2.14 12.99
CA LYS A 129 20.75 -2.54 13.31
C LYS A 129 21.78 -1.93 12.34
N LYS A 130 21.47 -1.97 11.04
CA LYS A 130 22.35 -1.37 10.02
C LYS A 130 22.46 0.14 10.19
N ALA A 131 21.39 0.85 10.55
CA ALA A 131 21.41 2.27 10.81
C ALA A 131 22.35 2.63 11.98
N VAL A 132 22.30 1.86 13.09
CA VAL A 132 23.19 2.03 14.24
C VAL A 132 24.64 1.80 13.82
N ALA A 133 24.95 0.70 13.13
CA ALA A 133 26.30 0.40 12.67
C ALA A 133 26.89 1.52 11.78
N LEU A 134 26.10 2.01 10.83
CA LEU A 134 26.52 3.13 9.97
C LEU A 134 26.77 4.42 10.77
N SER A 135 25.98 4.68 11.82
CA SER A 135 26.20 5.81 12.71
C SER A 135 27.53 5.69 13.46
N GLU A 136 27.89 4.48 13.93
CA GLU A 136 29.18 4.23 14.57
C GLU A 136 30.36 4.36 13.60
N GLU A 137 30.15 4.06 12.31
CA GLU A 137 31.13 4.30 11.23
C GLU A 137 31.23 5.79 10.83
N GLY A 138 30.41 6.68 11.43
CA GLY A 138 30.40 8.12 11.13
C GLY A 138 29.62 8.50 9.86
N VAL A 139 28.83 7.60 9.31
CA VAL A 139 27.97 7.90 8.15
C VAL A 139 26.82 8.79 8.59
N THR A 140 26.65 9.93 7.89
CA THR A 140 25.60 10.91 8.16
C THR A 140 24.85 11.26 6.89
N ALA A 141 23.68 11.92 7.02
CA ALA A 141 22.84 12.37 5.91
C ALA A 141 22.49 11.24 4.90
N SER A 142 22.33 10.02 5.43
CA SER A 142 22.07 8.82 4.64
C SER A 142 20.85 8.08 5.16
N MET A 143 20.19 7.33 4.29
CA MET A 143 19.10 6.40 4.60
C MET A 143 19.56 4.97 4.33
N VAL A 144 19.29 4.07 5.26
CA VAL A 144 19.53 2.63 5.04
C VAL A 144 18.59 2.14 3.95
N THR A 145 19.13 1.30 3.05
CA THR A 145 18.37 0.73 1.93
C THR A 145 18.36 -0.78 2.00
N MET A 146 17.33 -1.37 1.38
CA MET A 146 17.22 -2.81 1.12
C MET A 146 17.30 -3.03 -0.38
N ASN A 147 18.22 -3.88 -0.80
CA ASN A 147 18.35 -4.30 -2.19
C ASN A 147 18.00 -5.77 -2.29
N ARG A 148 16.93 -6.09 -3.02
CA ARG A 148 16.56 -7.47 -3.28
C ARG A 148 17.52 -8.06 -4.29
N VAL A 149 18.21 -9.14 -3.92
CA VAL A 149 19.19 -9.85 -4.77
C VAL A 149 18.64 -11.13 -5.37
N SER A 150 17.60 -11.72 -4.73
CA SER A 150 16.92 -12.93 -5.24
C SER A 150 15.46 -12.97 -4.79
N ASN A 151 14.59 -13.55 -5.62
CA ASN A 151 13.21 -13.85 -5.28
C ASN A 151 13.02 -15.28 -4.75
N ASP A 152 13.84 -16.24 -5.22
CA ASP A 152 13.79 -17.63 -4.82
C ASP A 152 15.22 -18.20 -4.71
N PRO A 153 15.73 -18.45 -3.50
CA PRO A 153 15.14 -18.03 -2.22
C PRO A 153 15.11 -16.48 -2.09
N TYR A 154 14.10 -15.94 -1.43
CA TYR A 154 14.04 -14.51 -1.17
C TYR A 154 15.22 -14.05 -0.33
N THR A 155 15.99 -13.11 -0.87
CA THR A 155 17.22 -12.62 -0.24
C THR A 155 17.37 -11.13 -0.50
N ILE A 156 17.74 -10.39 0.56
CA ILE A 156 18.03 -8.95 0.50
C ILE A 156 19.41 -8.65 1.06
N GLU A 157 20.00 -7.56 0.58
CA GLU A 157 21.21 -6.95 1.13
C GLU A 157 20.90 -5.54 1.65
N TYR A 158 21.52 -5.19 2.77
CA TYR A 158 21.37 -3.88 3.39
C TYR A 158 22.51 -2.95 2.98
N GLY A 159 22.16 -1.83 2.38
CA GLY A 159 23.08 -0.76 2.00
C GLY A 159 22.68 0.57 2.61
N TYR A 160 23.18 1.65 2.04
CA TYR A 160 22.71 3.00 2.32
C TYR A 160 22.81 3.89 1.09
N ALA A 161 22.06 4.97 1.09
CA ALA A 161 22.11 6.00 0.04
C ALA A 161 21.97 7.39 0.67
N GLU A 162 22.54 8.40 0.02
CA GLU A 162 22.43 9.78 0.48
C GLU A 162 20.97 10.26 0.46
N ILE A 163 20.51 10.90 1.53
CA ILE A 163 19.12 11.38 1.67
C ILE A 163 18.73 12.31 0.53
N LYS A 164 19.64 13.15 0.03
CA LYS A 164 19.35 14.10 -1.07
C LYS A 164 18.90 13.42 -2.36
N ASN A 165 19.27 12.14 -2.56
CA ASN A 165 18.92 11.36 -3.75
C ASN A 165 17.60 10.59 -3.58
N ILE A 166 17.01 10.59 -2.38
CA ILE A 166 15.85 9.76 -2.03
C ILE A 166 14.68 10.62 -1.53
N ALA A 167 14.99 11.73 -0.84
CA ALA A 167 13.98 12.57 -0.23
C ALA A 167 13.00 13.12 -1.28
N ASN A 168 11.71 12.97 -1.01
CA ASN A 168 10.58 13.33 -1.89
C ASN A 168 10.48 12.53 -3.20
N GLU A 169 11.28 11.47 -3.37
CA GLU A 169 11.15 10.56 -4.49
C GLU A 169 10.24 9.38 -4.11
N ALA A 170 9.26 9.10 -4.95
CA ALA A 170 8.38 7.93 -4.80
C ALA A 170 8.80 6.84 -5.78
N LYS A 171 9.05 5.63 -5.26
CA LYS A 171 9.23 4.45 -6.10
C LYS A 171 7.86 3.94 -6.53
N SER A 172 7.48 4.18 -7.77
CA SER A 172 6.23 3.71 -8.36
C SER A 172 6.25 2.20 -8.63
N VAL A 173 5.07 1.60 -8.72
CA VAL A 173 4.91 0.25 -9.26
C VAL A 173 5.28 0.29 -10.76
N PRO A 174 6.13 -0.62 -11.26
CA PRO A 174 6.41 -0.72 -12.70
C PRO A 174 5.11 -0.87 -13.49
N THR A 175 4.93 -0.06 -14.53
CA THR A 175 3.69 -0.06 -15.34
C THR A 175 3.48 -1.39 -16.07
N GLU A 176 4.56 -2.11 -16.40
CA GLU A 176 4.52 -3.46 -16.96
C GLU A 176 3.96 -4.52 -16.00
N TRP A 177 3.86 -4.19 -14.72
CA TRP A 177 3.24 -5.04 -13.69
C TRP A 177 1.76 -4.74 -13.47
N ILE A 178 1.21 -3.83 -14.26
CA ILE A 178 -0.22 -3.53 -14.34
C ILE A 178 -0.75 -4.10 -15.65
N ASN A 179 -1.94 -4.69 -15.63
CA ASN A 179 -2.53 -5.24 -16.85
C ASN A 179 -2.86 -4.12 -17.87
N ALA A 180 -3.00 -4.49 -19.14
CA ALA A 180 -3.23 -3.53 -20.21
C ALA A 180 -4.54 -2.71 -20.06
N ALA A 181 -5.51 -3.22 -19.31
CA ALA A 181 -6.75 -2.52 -19.01
C ALA A 181 -6.64 -1.52 -17.83
N GLY A 182 -5.51 -1.51 -17.10
CA GLY A 182 -5.29 -0.61 -15.96
C GLY A 182 -6.12 -0.93 -14.73
N ASN A 183 -6.74 -2.09 -14.67
CA ASN A 183 -7.72 -2.47 -13.63
C ASN A 183 -7.37 -3.73 -12.85
N ASP A 184 -6.14 -4.23 -13.00
CA ASP A 184 -5.59 -5.35 -12.25
C ASP A 184 -4.06 -5.38 -12.37
N VAL A 185 -3.42 -6.27 -11.59
CA VAL A 185 -1.96 -6.46 -11.56
C VAL A 185 -1.56 -7.79 -12.19
N THR A 186 -0.31 -7.87 -12.66
CA THR A 186 0.23 -9.07 -13.28
C THR A 186 0.78 -10.07 -12.25
N GLN A 187 1.08 -11.28 -12.70
CA GLN A 187 1.66 -12.32 -11.85
C GLN A 187 3.05 -11.93 -11.33
N GLU A 188 3.82 -11.18 -12.12
CA GLU A 188 5.15 -10.69 -11.74
C GLU A 188 5.09 -9.82 -10.48
N LEU A 189 4.06 -8.97 -10.36
CA LEU A 189 3.87 -8.18 -9.15
C LEU A 189 3.49 -9.06 -7.95
N ILE A 190 2.62 -10.04 -8.15
CA ILE A 190 2.23 -11.00 -7.12
C ILE A 190 3.47 -11.77 -6.62
N ASP A 191 4.30 -12.26 -7.53
CA ASP A 191 5.53 -12.98 -7.22
C ASP A 191 6.53 -12.09 -6.48
N TYR A 192 6.63 -10.82 -6.88
CA TYR A 192 7.47 -9.83 -6.19
C TYR A 192 7.00 -9.56 -4.76
N LEU A 193 5.71 -9.46 -4.51
CA LEU A 193 5.15 -9.12 -3.21
C LEU A 193 4.98 -10.32 -2.27
N THR A 194 4.81 -11.53 -2.81
CA THR A 194 4.52 -12.74 -2.02
C THR A 194 5.50 -12.99 -0.88
N PRO A 195 6.85 -12.87 -1.05
CA PRO A 195 7.78 -13.07 0.06
C PRO A 195 7.60 -12.09 1.23
N LEU A 196 7.08 -10.89 0.96
CA LEU A 196 6.94 -9.83 1.97
C LEU A 196 5.84 -10.10 3.00
N ILE A 197 4.86 -10.94 2.66
CA ILE A 197 3.76 -11.29 3.57
C ILE A 197 3.98 -12.63 4.27
N GLN A 198 5.17 -13.22 4.18
CA GLN A 198 5.44 -14.56 4.70
C GLN A 198 5.79 -14.55 6.19
N GLY A 199 5.39 -15.65 6.82
CA GLY A 199 5.65 -15.92 8.23
C GLY A 199 4.73 -15.15 9.17
N GLU A 200 4.41 -15.80 10.29
CA GLU A 200 3.55 -15.23 11.33
C GLU A 200 4.39 -14.52 12.40
N SER A 201 3.91 -13.37 12.84
CA SER A 201 4.47 -12.70 14.02
C SER A 201 3.92 -13.35 15.28
N ASN A 202 4.80 -13.65 16.24
CA ASN A 202 4.40 -14.14 17.55
C ASN A 202 3.93 -12.96 18.40
N VAL A 203 2.66 -12.60 18.29
CA VAL A 203 2.07 -11.55 19.11
C VAL A 203 1.63 -12.13 20.45
N THR A 204 2.11 -11.53 21.54
CA THR A 204 1.64 -11.87 22.89
C THR A 204 0.30 -11.21 23.13
N TYR A 205 -0.64 -11.96 23.69
CA TYR A 205 -1.96 -11.46 24.10
C TYR A 205 -2.10 -11.51 25.60
N GLU A 206 -2.69 -10.46 26.16
CA GLU A 206 -3.09 -10.39 27.56
C GLU A 206 -4.52 -9.89 27.64
N ASN A 207 -5.38 -10.63 28.37
CA ASN A 207 -6.82 -10.31 28.49
C ASN A 207 -7.54 -10.14 27.13
N GLY A 208 -7.10 -10.86 26.09
CA GLY A 208 -7.70 -10.81 24.75
C GLY A 208 -7.20 -9.65 23.86
N LEU A 209 -6.25 -8.87 24.32
CA LEU A 209 -5.67 -7.75 23.56
C LEU A 209 -4.19 -8.00 23.25
N PRO A 210 -3.69 -7.56 22.07
CA PRO A 210 -2.26 -7.60 21.80
C PRO A 210 -1.48 -6.75 22.82
N VAL A 211 -0.36 -7.27 23.29
CA VAL A 211 0.54 -6.53 24.18
C VAL A 211 1.47 -5.67 23.35
N TYR A 212 1.46 -4.37 23.60
CA TYR A 212 2.38 -3.40 23.01
C TYR A 212 3.50 -3.05 23.98
N MET A 213 4.70 -2.82 23.45
CA MET A 213 5.82 -2.35 24.26
C MET A 213 5.53 -0.94 24.77
N ASP A 214 5.61 -0.74 26.09
CA ASP A 214 5.63 0.59 26.68
C ASP A 214 7.03 1.21 26.54
N VAL A 215 7.15 2.19 25.65
CA VAL A 215 8.39 2.95 25.40
C VAL A 215 8.50 4.24 26.23
N SER A 216 7.51 4.52 27.08
CA SER A 216 7.46 5.77 27.85
C SER A 216 8.67 5.95 28.79
N HIS A 217 9.29 4.85 29.23
CA HIS A 217 10.49 4.85 30.05
C HIS A 217 11.76 5.27 29.28
N LEU A 218 11.78 5.11 27.94
CA LEU A 218 12.94 5.48 27.10
C LEU A 218 13.03 6.98 26.86
N THR A 219 11.93 7.72 27.06
CA THR A 219 11.85 9.17 26.80
C THR A 219 12.02 10.03 28.06
N LYS A 220 12.18 9.42 29.25
CA LYS A 220 12.27 10.16 30.52
C LYS A 220 13.64 10.75 30.85
N HIS A 221 14.59 10.73 29.94
CA HIS A 221 15.94 11.25 30.11
C HIS A 221 16.28 12.41 29.15
N GLN A 222 15.31 13.31 28.91
CA GLN A 222 15.61 14.61 28.29
C GLN A 222 15.19 15.75 29.22
#